data_2f157d673f2588fc91ae086a58c4437e
#
_entry.id   2f157d673f2588fc91ae086a58c4437e
#
_cell.length_a   1.000
_cell.length_b   1.000
_cell.length_c   1.000
_cell.angle_alpha   90.00
_cell.angle_beta   90.00
_cell.angle_gamma   90.00
#
_symmetry.space_group_name_H-M   'P 1'
#
loop_
_entity.id
_entity.type
_entity.pdbx_description
1 polymer ?
#
loop_
_entity_poly.entity_id
_entity_poly.type
_entity_poly.pdbx_seq_one_letter_code
_entity_poly.pdbx_strand_id
1 'polypeptide(L)'
;MFLSALFVSLFTFVQFNCENLFDCQHDSLKNDVEFLPDGSYHWTPFRYWRKLNRVGQTIVSCGERNGEVETLAEQDCSISEEAVANWHLPDMVTLCEVENDSVMRDLTKRSLLRTARYEYVVTHSPDERGIDVALMYSPFSFRLINSRAVRIAPIRGMSPTRDLLYASGLIISGDTLHVIVAHLPSRRGGEQHSRPFRRVVAEKICAIADSVRAVSADAKIIVAGDFNDYTTSESVRMVCASGFTDVSAKAVGQNGARATYKYRGEWRSLDHILVSTSMMPDVRSCRVHDARFLLVEDEKYGGVQPRRNYLGPRWRDGFSDHLPLVAEFALDE
;
A
#
# COMPACT_ATOMS: atom_id res chain seq x y z
N MET A 1 -18.98 19.66 36.34
CA MET A 1 -18.09 19.95 35.20
C MET A 1 -17.72 18.58 34.64
N PHE A 2 -18.49 18.07 33.65
CA PHE A 2 -18.18 16.79 33.00
C PHE A 2 -17.06 17.08 31.98
N LEU A 3 -15.88 16.51 32.22
CA LEU A 3 -14.89 16.36 31.17
C LEU A 3 -15.46 15.39 30.14
N SER A 4 -15.98 15.89 29.04
CA SER A 4 -16.15 15.09 27.84
C SER A 4 -14.74 14.69 27.40
N ALA A 5 -14.36 13.44 27.63
CA ALA A 5 -13.21 12.88 26.95
C ALA A 5 -13.58 12.87 25.45
N LEU A 6 -13.02 13.78 24.68
CA LEU A 6 -13.05 13.71 23.22
C LEU A 6 -12.31 12.41 22.84
N PHE A 7 -13.10 11.39 22.50
CA PHE A 7 -12.54 10.19 21.87
C PHE A 7 -12.17 10.56 20.43
N VAL A 8 -10.93 10.95 20.22
CA VAL A 8 -10.40 11.10 18.86
C VAL A 8 -10.32 9.71 18.24
N SER A 9 -11.15 9.46 17.24
CA SER A 9 -11.09 8.22 16.48
C SER A 9 -9.88 8.28 15.55
N LEU A 10 -8.90 7.40 15.76
CA LEU A 10 -7.76 7.28 14.87
C LEU A 10 -8.13 6.40 13.66
N PHE A 11 -8.04 6.98 12.48
CA PHE A 11 -8.19 6.30 11.20
C PHE A 11 -6.81 5.85 10.71
N THR A 12 -6.60 4.54 10.55
CA THR A 12 -5.33 3.95 10.14
C THR A 12 -5.36 3.60 8.66
N PHE A 13 -4.49 4.23 7.91
CA PHE A 13 -4.31 4.04 6.47
C PHE A 13 -2.97 3.35 6.18
N VAL A 14 -3.00 2.30 5.35
CA VAL A 14 -1.82 1.52 4.98
C VAL A 14 -1.62 1.56 3.47
N GLN A 15 -0.37 1.78 3.04
CA GLN A 15 0.09 1.54 1.65
C GLN A 15 1.04 0.35 1.64
N PHE A 16 0.77 -0.65 0.78
CA PHE A 16 1.61 -1.84 0.70
C PHE A 16 1.73 -2.41 -0.73
N ASN A 17 2.95 -2.54 -1.23
CA ASN A 17 3.25 -3.32 -2.42
C ASN A 17 3.44 -4.79 -2.01
N CYS A 18 2.65 -5.69 -2.60
CA CYS A 18 2.59 -7.11 -2.23
C CYS A 18 3.68 -7.99 -2.85
N GLU A 19 4.56 -7.47 -3.70
CA GLU A 19 5.54 -8.27 -4.47
C GLU A 19 4.84 -9.41 -5.23
N ASN A 20 4.14 -9.09 -6.33
CA ASN A 20 3.52 -10.05 -7.25
C ASN A 20 2.57 -11.05 -6.57
N LEU A 21 1.43 -10.58 -6.09
CA LEU A 21 0.40 -11.44 -5.52
C LEU A 21 -0.50 -12.01 -6.63
N PHE A 22 -0.05 -13.11 -7.24
CA PHE A 22 -0.75 -13.85 -8.30
C PHE A 22 -1.48 -15.06 -7.74
N ASP A 23 -2.56 -15.47 -8.41
CA ASP A 23 -3.12 -16.81 -8.20
C ASP A 23 -2.32 -17.88 -9.01
N CYS A 24 -2.87 -19.08 -9.19
CA CYS A 24 -2.20 -20.16 -9.92
C CYS A 24 -2.89 -20.46 -11.25
N GLN A 25 -3.74 -19.56 -11.76
CA GLN A 25 -4.51 -19.76 -12.98
C GLN A 25 -4.00 -18.82 -14.05
N HIS A 26 -3.77 -19.36 -15.25
CA HIS A 26 -3.30 -18.56 -16.37
C HIS A 26 -4.41 -17.63 -16.91
N ASP A 27 -4.11 -16.33 -16.98
CA ASP A 27 -4.88 -15.38 -17.77
C ASP A 27 -4.30 -15.31 -19.19
N SER A 28 -5.04 -15.86 -20.16
CA SER A 28 -4.61 -15.91 -21.57
C SER A 28 -4.37 -14.53 -22.20
N LEU A 29 -4.78 -13.45 -21.56
CA LEU A 29 -4.55 -12.07 -21.98
C LEU A 29 -3.32 -11.42 -21.35
N LYS A 30 -2.63 -12.15 -20.47
CA LYS A 30 -1.51 -11.65 -19.67
C LYS A 30 -0.26 -12.53 -19.84
N ASN A 31 0.88 -11.95 -19.51
CA ASN A 31 2.16 -12.66 -19.47
C ASN A 31 2.48 -13.06 -18.02
N ASP A 32 1.68 -13.96 -17.47
CA ASP A 32 1.72 -14.44 -16.08
C ASP A 32 2.33 -15.86 -15.94
N VAL A 33 2.80 -16.44 -17.06
CA VAL A 33 3.28 -17.81 -17.12
C VAL A 33 4.40 -18.14 -16.10
N GLU A 34 5.13 -17.12 -15.64
CA GLU A 34 6.13 -17.28 -14.59
C GLU A 34 5.50 -17.70 -13.25
N PHE A 35 4.25 -17.26 -13.00
CA PHE A 35 3.49 -17.50 -11.76
C PHE A 35 2.54 -18.69 -11.86
N LEU A 36 2.85 -19.67 -12.70
CA LEU A 36 2.14 -20.94 -12.76
C LEU A 36 2.91 -22.05 -12.03
N PRO A 37 2.27 -23.17 -11.67
CA PRO A 37 2.93 -24.29 -11.00
C PRO A 37 4.11 -24.87 -11.78
N ASP A 38 4.04 -24.87 -13.10
CA ASP A 38 5.07 -25.31 -14.06
C ASP A 38 5.93 -24.16 -14.58
N GLY A 39 5.63 -22.91 -14.19
CA GLY A 39 6.40 -21.73 -14.53
C GLY A 39 7.72 -21.61 -13.78
N SER A 40 8.53 -20.59 -14.13
CA SER A 40 9.89 -20.41 -13.58
C SER A 40 9.93 -20.21 -12.06
N TYR A 41 8.87 -19.64 -11.47
CA TYR A 41 8.75 -19.48 -10.01
C TYR A 41 8.13 -20.70 -9.31
N HIS A 42 7.68 -21.73 -10.05
CA HIS A 42 6.98 -22.89 -9.50
C HIS A 42 5.88 -22.46 -8.50
N TRP A 43 5.00 -21.55 -8.98
CA TRP A 43 3.98 -20.91 -8.15
C TRP A 43 2.81 -21.84 -7.89
N THR A 44 2.97 -22.74 -6.93
CA THR A 44 1.97 -23.74 -6.57
C THR A 44 0.86 -23.17 -5.70
N PRO A 45 -0.33 -23.80 -5.60
CA PRO A 45 -1.39 -23.41 -4.67
C PRO A 45 -0.90 -23.27 -3.22
N PHE A 46 0.03 -24.11 -2.78
CA PHE A 46 0.64 -24.00 -1.45
C PHE A 46 1.37 -22.66 -1.27
N ARG A 47 2.19 -22.25 -2.26
CA ARG A 47 2.92 -20.97 -2.20
C ARG A 47 1.98 -19.78 -2.27
N TYR A 48 0.95 -19.86 -3.10
CA TYR A 48 -0.11 -18.85 -3.21
C TYR A 48 -0.82 -18.62 -1.88
N TRP A 49 -1.39 -19.64 -1.27
CA TRP A 49 -2.08 -19.53 0.01
C TRP A 49 -1.17 -19.09 1.15
N ARG A 50 0.08 -19.52 1.09
CA ARG A 50 1.08 -19.07 2.06
C ARG A 50 1.36 -17.57 1.92
N LYS A 51 1.54 -17.09 0.69
CA LYS A 51 1.73 -15.66 0.38
C LYS A 51 0.52 -14.82 0.79
N LEU A 52 -0.69 -15.26 0.47
CA LEU A 52 -1.93 -14.62 0.91
C LEU A 52 -1.99 -14.43 2.43
N ASN A 53 -1.71 -15.48 3.19
CA ASN A 53 -1.71 -15.40 4.64
C ASN A 53 -0.57 -14.51 5.19
N ARG A 54 0.58 -14.45 4.51
CA ARG A 54 1.66 -13.51 4.88
C ARG A 54 1.30 -12.07 4.61
N VAL A 55 0.65 -11.76 3.48
CA VAL A 55 0.09 -10.44 3.22
C VAL A 55 -0.95 -10.09 4.30
N GLY A 56 -1.86 -11.02 4.62
CA GLY A 56 -2.81 -10.85 5.71
C GLY A 56 -2.14 -10.60 7.06
N GLN A 57 -1.11 -11.36 7.42
CA GLN A 57 -0.32 -11.16 8.65
C GLN A 57 0.34 -9.79 8.69
N THR A 58 0.90 -9.34 7.56
CA THR A 58 1.49 -8.00 7.44
C THR A 58 0.43 -6.92 7.71
N ILE A 59 -0.74 -7.02 7.08
CA ILE A 59 -1.83 -6.04 7.26
C ILE A 59 -2.31 -6.01 8.71
N VAL A 60 -2.51 -7.18 9.31
CA VAL A 60 -2.91 -7.28 10.73
C VAL A 60 -1.89 -6.59 11.64
N SER A 61 -0.58 -6.80 11.41
CA SER A 61 0.47 -6.18 12.22
C SER A 61 0.57 -4.67 12.08
N CYS A 62 0.09 -4.10 10.95
CA CYS A 62 0.06 -2.64 10.76
C CYS A 62 -0.92 -1.92 11.69
N GLY A 63 -1.85 -2.63 12.31
CA GLY A 63 -2.82 -2.08 13.26
C GLY A 63 -2.28 -1.81 14.66
N GLU A 64 -1.02 -2.13 14.92
CA GLU A 64 -0.33 -1.86 16.17
C GLU A 64 -0.01 -0.36 16.29
N ARG A 65 -0.56 0.30 17.31
CA ARG A 65 -0.46 1.77 17.49
C ARG A 65 0.79 2.23 18.23
N ASN A 66 1.40 1.39 19.06
CA ASN A 66 2.63 1.72 19.79
C ASN A 66 3.52 0.48 19.89
N GLY A 67 4.77 0.59 19.45
CA GLY A 67 5.75 -0.50 19.37
C GLY A 67 6.20 -1.13 20.71
N GLU A 68 5.43 -0.97 21.78
CA GLU A 68 5.72 -1.56 23.10
C GLU A 68 5.33 -3.04 23.21
N VAL A 69 4.54 -3.57 22.28
CA VAL A 69 4.09 -4.98 22.29
C VAL A 69 5.21 -5.97 21.94
N GLU A 70 6.27 -5.51 21.25
CA GLU A 70 7.39 -6.40 20.86
C GLU A 70 8.24 -6.90 22.05
N THR A 71 8.22 -6.19 23.17
CA THR A 71 9.03 -6.55 24.37
C THR A 71 8.40 -7.65 25.23
N LEU A 72 7.11 -7.92 25.07
CA LEU A 72 6.38 -8.89 25.91
C LEU A 72 6.30 -10.29 25.29
N ALA A 73 6.58 -10.43 23.99
CA ALA A 73 6.42 -11.70 23.28
C ALA A 73 7.54 -12.74 23.59
N GLU A 74 8.62 -12.35 24.25
CA GLU A 74 9.73 -13.26 24.57
C GLU A 74 9.65 -13.90 25.96
N GLN A 75 8.76 -13.46 26.87
CA GLN A 75 8.78 -13.95 28.24
C GLN A 75 7.46 -14.46 28.84
N ASP A 76 6.29 -14.23 28.21
CA ASP A 76 5.04 -14.81 28.71
C ASP A 76 3.97 -14.88 27.61
N CYS A 77 3.22 -15.98 27.55
CA CYS A 77 2.12 -16.19 26.60
C CYS A 77 0.85 -15.36 26.91
N SER A 78 0.90 -14.47 27.89
CA SER A 78 -0.21 -13.58 28.24
C SER A 78 -0.07 -12.23 27.55
N ILE A 79 -0.91 -11.97 26.53
CA ILE A 79 -1.08 -10.64 25.96
C ILE A 79 -1.69 -9.73 27.03
N SER A 80 -1.00 -8.64 27.42
CA SER A 80 -1.57 -7.71 28.42
C SER A 80 -2.84 -7.03 27.87
N GLU A 81 -3.80 -6.72 28.76
CA GLU A 81 -5.01 -5.98 28.37
C GLU A 81 -4.69 -4.62 27.72
N GLU A 82 -3.61 -3.97 28.11
CA GLU A 82 -3.11 -2.72 27.48
C GLU A 82 -2.62 -2.94 26.05
N ALA A 83 -1.96 -4.07 25.76
CA ALA A 83 -1.53 -4.43 24.41
C ALA A 83 -2.73 -4.67 23.47
N VAL A 84 -3.79 -5.29 23.98
CA VAL A 84 -5.04 -5.50 23.23
C VAL A 84 -5.76 -4.16 23.02
N ALA A 85 -5.74 -3.26 23.98
CA ALA A 85 -6.38 -1.95 23.89
C ALA A 85 -5.74 -1.02 22.84
N ASN A 86 -4.46 -1.23 22.54
CA ASN A 86 -3.70 -0.40 21.59
C ASN A 86 -3.63 -0.97 20.16
N TRP A 87 -4.29 -2.10 19.89
CA TRP A 87 -4.30 -2.73 18.58
C TRP A 87 -5.69 -2.71 17.93
N HIS A 88 -5.75 -2.40 16.64
CA HIS A 88 -6.96 -2.50 15.84
C HIS A 88 -6.59 -2.80 14.37
N LEU A 89 -7.53 -3.33 13.61
CA LEU A 89 -7.32 -3.52 12.17
C LEU A 89 -7.22 -2.17 11.47
N PRO A 90 -6.31 -2.01 10.47
CA PRO A 90 -6.30 -0.82 9.63
C PRO A 90 -7.67 -0.55 9.01
N ASP A 91 -8.07 0.72 8.96
CA ASP A 91 -9.36 1.12 8.39
C ASP A 91 -9.34 1.03 6.87
N MET A 92 -8.18 1.31 6.27
CA MET A 92 -8.02 1.32 4.82
C MET A 92 -6.62 0.85 4.43
N VAL A 93 -6.54 0.03 3.38
CA VAL A 93 -5.29 -0.52 2.84
C VAL A 93 -5.27 -0.38 1.33
N THR A 94 -4.29 0.34 0.80
CA THR A 94 -3.99 0.37 -0.63
C THR A 94 -2.94 -0.68 -0.95
N LEU A 95 -3.19 -1.45 -1.99
CA LEU A 95 -2.33 -2.55 -2.42
C LEU A 95 -1.84 -2.32 -3.85
N CYS A 96 -0.56 -2.61 -4.07
CA CYS A 96 0.06 -2.69 -5.39
C CYS A 96 0.51 -4.12 -5.67
N GLU A 97 0.58 -4.48 -6.94
CA GLU A 97 1.00 -5.80 -7.42
C GLU A 97 0.05 -6.94 -6.97
N VAL A 98 -1.24 -6.68 -7.02
CA VAL A 98 -2.28 -7.69 -6.96
C VAL A 98 -2.74 -8.04 -8.37
N GLU A 99 -3.07 -9.30 -8.62
CA GLU A 99 -3.39 -9.73 -9.97
C GLU A 99 -4.83 -9.38 -10.38
N ASN A 100 -5.82 -9.81 -9.58
CA ASN A 100 -7.21 -9.78 -10.03
C ASN A 100 -8.23 -9.83 -8.86
N ASP A 101 -9.52 -9.83 -9.22
CA ASP A 101 -10.64 -9.94 -8.27
C ASP A 101 -10.61 -11.23 -7.45
N SER A 102 -10.22 -12.36 -8.06
CA SER A 102 -10.13 -13.65 -7.36
C SER A 102 -9.11 -13.62 -6.23
N VAL A 103 -7.95 -12.99 -6.47
CA VAL A 103 -6.90 -12.79 -5.47
C VAL A 103 -7.41 -11.91 -4.33
N MET A 104 -8.10 -10.81 -4.64
CA MET A 104 -8.64 -9.91 -3.63
C MET A 104 -9.76 -10.56 -2.81
N ARG A 105 -10.61 -11.36 -3.45
CA ARG A 105 -11.64 -12.16 -2.76
C ARG A 105 -11.00 -13.20 -1.83
N ASP A 106 -9.98 -13.90 -2.29
CA ASP A 106 -9.28 -14.88 -1.48
C ASP A 106 -8.57 -14.21 -0.30
N LEU A 107 -7.93 -13.05 -0.51
CA LEU A 107 -7.30 -12.28 0.55
C LEU A 107 -8.31 -11.81 1.60
N THR A 108 -9.44 -11.24 1.20
CA THR A 108 -10.38 -10.62 2.14
C THR A 108 -11.38 -11.60 2.75
N LYS A 109 -11.79 -12.64 2.01
CA LYS A 109 -12.89 -13.52 2.42
C LYS A 109 -12.45 -14.95 2.79
N ARG A 110 -11.21 -15.37 2.46
CA ARG A 110 -10.77 -16.75 2.66
C ARG A 110 -9.45 -16.90 3.41
N SER A 111 -8.59 -15.86 3.38
CA SER A 111 -7.31 -15.87 4.07
C SER A 111 -7.45 -15.65 5.59
N LEU A 112 -6.33 -15.34 6.25
CA LEU A 112 -6.28 -14.88 7.64
C LEU A 112 -7.24 -13.69 7.91
N LEU A 113 -7.51 -12.85 6.89
CA LEU A 113 -8.36 -11.66 7.01
C LEU A 113 -9.87 -11.96 6.92
N ARG A 114 -10.31 -13.21 6.73
CA ARG A 114 -11.73 -13.57 6.50
C ARG A 114 -12.70 -13.05 7.56
N THR A 115 -12.26 -12.89 8.79
CA THR A 115 -13.08 -12.38 9.90
C THR A 115 -13.02 -10.86 10.06
N ALA A 116 -12.09 -10.19 9.38
CA ALA A 116 -11.92 -8.75 9.43
C ALA A 116 -13.02 -7.97 8.67
N ARG A 117 -13.82 -8.66 7.86
CA ARG A 117 -14.96 -8.11 7.10
C ARG A 117 -14.57 -7.00 6.13
N TYR A 118 -13.35 -6.98 5.65
CA TYR A 118 -12.95 -6.02 4.64
C TYR A 118 -13.77 -6.17 3.35
N GLU A 119 -14.12 -5.02 2.77
CA GLU A 119 -14.56 -4.88 1.40
C GLU A 119 -13.42 -4.34 0.53
N TYR A 120 -13.52 -4.46 -0.80
CA TYR A 120 -12.44 -4.04 -1.69
C TYR A 120 -12.94 -3.56 -3.06
N VAL A 121 -12.08 -2.83 -3.73
CA VAL A 121 -12.16 -2.48 -5.15
C VAL A 121 -10.79 -2.77 -5.77
N VAL A 122 -10.77 -3.34 -6.97
CA VAL A 122 -9.56 -3.65 -7.73
C VAL A 122 -9.71 -3.16 -9.17
N THR A 123 -8.62 -2.71 -9.79
CA THR A 123 -8.60 -2.36 -11.22
C THR A 123 -8.48 -3.60 -12.11
N HIS A 124 -8.73 -3.42 -13.41
CA HIS A 124 -8.44 -4.40 -14.48
C HIS A 124 -7.69 -3.67 -15.58
N SER A 125 -6.42 -3.50 -15.38
CA SER A 125 -5.56 -2.68 -16.22
C SER A 125 -5.03 -3.45 -17.43
N PRO A 126 -4.55 -2.75 -18.47
CA PRO A 126 -3.91 -3.37 -19.62
C PRO A 126 -2.43 -3.73 -19.38
N ASP A 127 -1.94 -3.69 -18.15
CA ASP A 127 -0.56 -4.10 -17.85
C ASP A 127 -0.33 -5.53 -18.36
N GLU A 128 0.76 -5.71 -19.10
CA GLU A 128 1.07 -6.99 -19.76
C GLU A 128 1.37 -8.12 -18.78
N ARG A 129 1.88 -7.79 -17.58
CA ARG A 129 2.17 -8.78 -16.53
C ARG A 129 0.91 -9.24 -15.81
N GLY A 130 -0.18 -8.46 -15.88
CA GLY A 130 -1.42 -8.76 -15.16
C GLY A 130 -1.42 -8.28 -13.71
N ILE A 131 -0.63 -7.28 -13.36
CA ILE A 131 -0.69 -6.67 -12.03
C ILE A 131 -1.56 -5.42 -12.01
N ASP A 132 -2.25 -5.24 -10.91
CA ASP A 132 -3.20 -4.18 -10.68
C ASP A 132 -2.98 -3.49 -9.34
N VAL A 133 -3.82 -2.49 -9.05
CA VAL A 133 -3.90 -1.82 -7.77
C VAL A 133 -5.28 -2.07 -7.15
N ALA A 134 -5.33 -2.13 -5.84
CA ALA A 134 -6.58 -2.34 -5.10
C ALA A 134 -6.68 -1.42 -3.88
N LEU A 135 -7.91 -1.17 -3.47
CA LEU A 135 -8.29 -0.54 -2.22
C LEU A 135 -9.09 -1.56 -1.41
N MET A 136 -8.61 -1.87 -0.22
CA MET A 136 -9.31 -2.66 0.77
C MET A 136 -9.70 -1.76 1.95
N TYR A 137 -10.92 -1.86 2.46
CA TYR A 137 -11.42 -0.96 3.49
C TYR A 137 -12.38 -1.65 4.45
N SER A 138 -12.40 -1.15 5.68
CA SER A 138 -13.40 -1.53 6.68
C SER A 138 -14.73 -0.81 6.38
N PRO A 139 -15.86 -1.51 6.17
CA PRO A 139 -17.14 -0.88 5.95
C PRO A 139 -17.69 -0.15 7.19
N PHE A 140 -17.05 -0.32 8.35
CA PHE A 140 -17.40 0.38 9.58
C PHE A 140 -16.81 1.79 9.67
N SER A 141 -15.67 2.03 8.99
CA SER A 141 -14.96 3.32 9.00
C SER A 141 -15.06 4.06 7.66
N PHE A 142 -15.39 3.34 6.58
CA PHE A 142 -15.50 3.92 5.24
C PHE A 142 -16.68 3.33 4.49
N ARG A 143 -17.62 4.18 4.09
CA ARG A 143 -18.76 3.79 3.25
C ARG A 143 -18.52 4.23 1.82
N LEU A 144 -18.13 3.29 0.97
CA LEU A 144 -17.90 3.54 -0.46
C LEU A 144 -19.14 4.14 -1.15
N ILE A 145 -18.95 5.25 -1.85
CA ILE A 145 -19.97 5.91 -2.68
C ILE A 145 -19.73 5.64 -4.15
N ASN A 146 -18.46 5.80 -4.60
CA ASN A 146 -18.10 5.65 -5.99
C ASN A 146 -16.68 5.10 -6.13
N SER A 147 -16.46 4.32 -7.17
CA SER A 147 -15.12 3.89 -7.57
C SER A 147 -15.03 3.76 -9.09
N ARG A 148 -13.83 4.02 -9.63
CA ARG A 148 -13.54 3.85 -11.04
C ARG A 148 -12.06 3.61 -11.29
N ALA A 149 -11.77 2.77 -12.29
CA ALA A 149 -10.44 2.70 -12.88
C ALA A 149 -10.26 3.87 -13.87
N VAL A 150 -9.11 4.52 -13.79
CA VAL A 150 -8.76 5.63 -14.69
C VAL A 150 -7.59 5.19 -15.55
N ARG A 151 -7.89 4.97 -16.85
CA ARG A 151 -6.94 4.49 -17.84
C ARG A 151 -5.81 5.49 -18.06
N ILE A 152 -4.59 4.98 -18.11
CA ILE A 152 -3.40 5.72 -18.54
C ILE A 152 -3.18 5.45 -20.04
N ALA A 153 -3.32 6.50 -20.86
CA ALA A 153 -2.97 6.41 -22.27
C ALA A 153 -1.44 6.37 -22.40
N PRO A 154 -0.88 5.30 -22.99
CA PRO A 154 0.56 5.20 -23.14
C PRO A 154 1.08 6.24 -24.16
N ILE A 155 2.24 6.83 -23.85
CA ILE A 155 2.98 7.67 -24.80
C ILE A 155 3.97 6.82 -25.60
N ARG A 156 4.62 7.42 -26.60
CA ARG A 156 5.58 6.72 -27.45
C ARG A 156 6.67 6.03 -26.62
N GLY A 157 6.84 4.73 -26.80
CA GLY A 157 7.83 3.90 -26.12
C GLY A 157 7.40 3.40 -24.74
N MET A 158 6.21 3.74 -24.29
CA MET A 158 5.61 3.24 -23.05
C MET A 158 4.73 2.03 -23.37
N SER A 159 4.97 0.90 -22.71
CA SER A 159 4.03 -0.23 -22.71
C SER A 159 2.74 0.14 -21.99
N PRO A 160 1.62 -0.55 -22.30
CA PRO A 160 0.42 -0.46 -21.44
C PRO A 160 0.77 -0.66 -19.97
N THR A 161 0.19 0.16 -19.10
CA THR A 161 0.50 0.15 -17.67
C THR A 161 -0.75 0.08 -16.82
N ARG A 162 -0.55 -0.01 -15.50
CA ARG A 162 -1.64 -0.04 -14.52
C ARG A 162 -2.51 1.19 -14.62
N ASP A 163 -3.81 0.98 -14.46
CA ASP A 163 -4.76 2.06 -14.26
C ASP A 163 -4.57 2.68 -12.87
N LEU A 164 -4.99 3.94 -12.70
CA LEU A 164 -5.21 4.50 -11.38
C LEU A 164 -6.57 4.03 -10.86
N LEU A 165 -6.66 3.68 -9.59
CA LEU A 165 -7.92 3.46 -8.92
C LEU A 165 -8.33 4.75 -8.20
N TYR A 166 -9.49 5.30 -8.56
CA TYR A 166 -10.13 6.36 -7.80
C TYR A 166 -11.32 5.78 -7.03
N ALA A 167 -11.41 6.12 -5.76
CA ALA A 167 -12.55 5.79 -4.91
C ALA A 167 -12.94 7.02 -4.07
N SER A 168 -14.23 7.13 -3.73
CA SER A 168 -14.72 8.11 -2.78
C SER A 168 -15.79 7.51 -1.88
N GLY A 169 -15.82 7.93 -0.64
CA GLY A 169 -16.76 7.42 0.36
C GLY A 169 -16.81 8.29 1.59
N LEU A 170 -17.81 8.06 2.44
CA LEU A 170 -17.96 8.74 3.72
C LEU A 170 -17.09 8.07 4.77
N ILE A 171 -16.41 8.89 5.54
CA ILE A 171 -15.69 8.51 6.76
C ILE A 171 -16.51 8.88 8.01
N ILE A 172 -16.04 8.48 9.18
CA ILE A 172 -16.79 8.61 10.44
C ILE A 172 -17.16 10.06 10.80
N SER A 173 -16.32 11.04 10.41
CA SER A 173 -16.62 12.47 10.58
C SER A 173 -17.81 12.99 9.73
N GLY A 174 -18.32 12.15 8.81
CA GLY A 174 -19.33 12.58 7.82
C GLY A 174 -18.75 13.22 6.57
N ASP A 175 -17.44 13.45 6.53
CA ASP A 175 -16.75 13.98 5.37
C ASP A 175 -16.65 12.94 4.25
N THR A 176 -16.52 13.42 3.02
CA THR A 176 -16.16 12.56 1.88
C THR A 176 -14.64 12.49 1.76
N LEU A 177 -14.10 11.28 1.94
CA LEU A 177 -12.70 10.98 1.64
C LEU A 177 -12.58 10.49 0.20
N HIS A 178 -11.64 11.06 -0.55
CA HIS A 178 -11.26 10.65 -1.89
C HIS A 178 -9.89 9.95 -1.84
N VAL A 179 -9.79 8.80 -2.48
CA VAL A 179 -8.55 8.02 -2.50
C VAL A 179 -8.16 7.74 -3.94
N ILE A 180 -6.89 7.99 -4.28
CA ILE A 180 -6.28 7.66 -5.56
C ILE A 180 -5.17 6.66 -5.28
N VAL A 181 -5.31 5.42 -5.78
CA VAL A 181 -4.28 4.39 -5.67
C VAL A 181 -3.51 4.33 -6.98
N ALA A 182 -2.18 4.36 -6.88
CA ALA A 182 -1.29 4.43 -8.02
C ALA A 182 -0.16 3.39 -7.94
N HIS A 183 0.20 2.81 -9.08
CA HIS A 183 1.46 2.07 -9.20
C HIS A 183 2.14 2.53 -10.50
N LEU A 184 3.11 3.43 -10.36
CA LEU A 184 3.78 4.06 -11.49
C LEU A 184 4.74 3.09 -12.20
N PRO A 185 5.05 3.34 -13.49
CA PRO A 185 6.02 2.53 -14.24
C PRO A 185 7.37 2.42 -13.52
N SER A 186 7.90 1.19 -13.48
CA SER A 186 9.17 0.92 -12.81
C SER A 186 10.35 1.61 -13.50
N ARG A 187 11.48 1.71 -12.79
CA ARG A 187 12.74 2.28 -13.31
C ARG A 187 13.48 1.34 -14.28
N ARG A 188 12.81 0.30 -14.77
CA ARG A 188 13.37 -0.68 -15.71
C ARG A 188 13.80 0.03 -17.01
N GLY A 189 14.97 -0.32 -17.53
CA GLY A 189 15.56 0.37 -18.68
C GLY A 189 16.31 1.65 -18.33
N GLY A 190 16.35 2.05 -17.05
CA GLY A 190 17.05 3.24 -16.55
C GLY A 190 16.13 4.42 -16.28
N GLU A 191 16.59 5.30 -15.41
CA GLU A 191 15.85 6.47 -14.92
C GLU A 191 15.43 7.41 -16.05
N GLN A 192 16.36 7.79 -16.92
CA GLN A 192 16.07 8.74 -17.98
C GLN A 192 15.05 8.23 -18.99
N HIS A 193 15.04 6.91 -19.24
CA HIS A 193 14.12 6.27 -20.16
C HIS A 193 12.70 6.21 -19.55
N SER A 194 12.58 5.82 -18.31
CA SER A 194 11.28 5.56 -17.64
C SER A 194 10.65 6.81 -17.02
N ARG A 195 11.42 7.87 -16.77
CA ARG A 195 10.93 9.10 -16.13
C ARG A 195 9.75 9.77 -16.85
N PRO A 196 9.71 9.92 -18.22
CA PRO A 196 8.56 10.47 -18.90
C PRO A 196 7.27 9.66 -18.67
N PHE A 197 7.38 8.34 -18.49
CA PHE A 197 6.23 7.46 -18.25
C PHE A 197 5.59 7.72 -16.88
N ARG A 198 6.42 7.88 -15.84
CA ARG A 198 5.95 8.23 -14.49
C ARG A 198 5.35 9.63 -14.45
N ARG A 199 5.92 10.56 -15.20
CA ARG A 199 5.38 11.93 -15.35
C ARG A 199 3.94 11.91 -15.88
N VAL A 200 3.64 11.16 -16.94
CA VAL A 200 2.28 11.05 -17.50
C VAL A 200 1.28 10.54 -16.46
N VAL A 201 1.68 9.58 -15.62
CA VAL A 201 0.82 9.07 -14.56
C VAL A 201 0.60 10.15 -13.48
N ALA A 202 1.66 10.86 -13.09
CA ALA A 202 1.56 11.98 -12.14
C ALA A 202 0.66 13.12 -12.64
N GLU A 203 0.76 13.48 -13.93
CA GLU A 203 -0.15 14.46 -14.58
C GLU A 203 -1.61 13.99 -14.48
N LYS A 204 -1.86 12.68 -14.65
CA LYS A 204 -3.20 12.11 -14.54
C LYS A 204 -3.73 12.14 -13.10
N ILE A 205 -2.86 11.88 -12.11
CA ILE A 205 -3.20 12.01 -10.67
C ILE A 205 -3.63 13.46 -10.37
N CYS A 206 -2.84 14.45 -10.81
CA CYS A 206 -3.17 15.86 -10.65
C CYS A 206 -4.52 16.21 -11.28
N ALA A 207 -4.78 15.75 -12.52
CA ALA A 207 -6.05 16.01 -13.20
C ALA A 207 -7.27 15.40 -12.48
N ILE A 208 -7.12 14.21 -11.86
CA ILE A 208 -8.19 13.64 -11.03
C ILE A 208 -8.42 14.52 -9.80
N ALA A 209 -7.37 14.91 -9.10
CA ALA A 209 -7.45 15.75 -7.91
C ALA A 209 -8.09 17.12 -8.22
N ASP A 210 -7.73 17.74 -9.35
CA ASP A 210 -8.29 19.01 -9.80
C ASP A 210 -9.79 18.86 -10.11
N SER A 211 -10.21 17.76 -10.71
CA SER A 211 -11.63 17.48 -10.96
C SER A 211 -12.43 17.32 -9.68
N VAL A 212 -11.84 16.76 -8.62
CA VAL A 212 -12.44 16.65 -7.29
C VAL A 212 -12.56 18.04 -6.65
N ARG A 213 -11.47 18.83 -6.67
CA ARG A 213 -11.44 20.19 -6.09
C ARG A 213 -12.36 21.17 -6.83
N ALA A 214 -12.61 20.94 -8.12
CA ALA A 214 -13.59 21.74 -8.86
C ALA A 214 -15.03 21.59 -8.31
N VAL A 215 -15.31 20.47 -7.63
CA VAL A 215 -16.61 20.21 -6.96
C VAL A 215 -16.56 20.65 -5.50
N SER A 216 -15.47 20.41 -4.80
CA SER A 216 -15.24 20.75 -3.41
C SER A 216 -13.81 21.22 -3.21
N ALA A 217 -13.61 22.53 -3.02
CA ALA A 217 -12.27 23.13 -2.91
C ALA A 217 -11.46 22.55 -1.76
N ASP A 218 -12.11 22.22 -0.65
CA ASP A 218 -11.53 21.67 0.57
C ASP A 218 -11.66 20.13 0.65
N ALA A 219 -11.77 19.44 -0.50
CA ALA A 219 -11.90 18.00 -0.53
C ALA A 219 -10.73 17.30 0.19
N LYS A 220 -11.06 16.32 1.04
CA LYS A 220 -10.09 15.45 1.69
C LYS A 220 -9.64 14.39 0.68
N ILE A 221 -8.37 14.44 0.25
CA ILE A 221 -7.83 13.55 -0.79
C ILE A 221 -6.55 12.88 -0.27
N ILE A 222 -6.48 11.55 -0.39
CA ILE A 222 -5.25 10.76 -0.22
C ILE A 222 -4.83 10.22 -1.58
N VAL A 223 -3.56 10.39 -1.94
CA VAL A 223 -2.91 9.70 -3.06
C VAL A 223 -1.88 8.76 -2.46
N ALA A 224 -2.00 7.46 -2.72
CA ALA A 224 -1.06 6.48 -2.19
C ALA A 224 -0.69 5.44 -3.23
N GLY A 225 0.50 4.85 -3.07
CA GLY A 225 0.95 3.78 -3.96
C GLY A 225 2.46 3.68 -4.07
N ASP A 226 2.89 2.76 -4.93
CA ASP A 226 4.28 2.64 -5.35
C ASP A 226 4.52 3.57 -6.55
N PHE A 227 5.22 4.68 -6.29
CA PHE A 227 5.58 5.66 -7.32
C PHE A 227 6.79 5.24 -8.14
N ASN A 228 7.53 4.21 -7.72
CA ASN A 228 8.81 3.84 -8.31
C ASN A 228 9.78 5.03 -8.44
N ASP A 229 9.57 6.06 -7.66
CA ASP A 229 10.30 7.34 -7.63
C ASP A 229 10.49 7.81 -6.19
N TYR A 230 11.46 8.72 -6.00
CA TYR A 230 11.78 9.27 -4.69
C TYR A 230 11.01 10.57 -4.43
N THR A 231 10.90 10.98 -3.18
CA THR A 231 10.32 12.27 -2.76
C THR A 231 10.89 13.46 -3.57
N THR A 232 12.15 13.39 -3.98
CA THR A 232 12.81 14.44 -4.79
C THR A 232 12.62 14.29 -6.30
N SER A 233 11.99 13.24 -6.78
CA SER A 233 11.76 12.97 -8.19
C SER A 233 10.65 13.86 -8.77
N GLU A 234 10.67 14.02 -10.09
CA GLU A 234 9.74 14.90 -10.82
C GLU A 234 8.27 14.52 -10.58
N SER A 235 7.94 13.23 -10.64
CA SER A 235 6.57 12.74 -10.49
C SER A 235 5.99 13.09 -9.11
N VAL A 236 6.73 12.81 -8.02
CA VAL A 236 6.29 13.11 -6.65
C VAL A 236 6.20 14.62 -6.43
N ARG A 237 7.23 15.38 -6.85
CA ARG A 237 7.19 16.85 -6.74
C ARG A 237 6.06 17.49 -7.52
N MET A 238 5.68 16.94 -8.67
CA MET A 238 4.55 17.41 -9.45
C MET A 238 3.24 17.27 -8.67
N VAL A 239 2.99 16.11 -8.06
CA VAL A 239 1.81 15.89 -7.22
C VAL A 239 1.86 16.82 -6.00
N CYS A 240 3.01 16.98 -5.34
CA CYS A 240 3.15 17.94 -4.24
C CYS A 240 2.83 19.37 -4.67
N ALA A 241 3.35 19.80 -5.83
CA ALA A 241 3.10 21.15 -6.38
C ALA A 241 1.62 21.40 -6.72
N SER A 242 0.83 20.35 -6.91
CA SER A 242 -0.61 20.43 -7.13
C SER A 242 -1.43 20.45 -5.83
N GLY A 243 -0.83 20.82 -4.68
CA GLY A 243 -1.52 21.02 -3.39
C GLY A 243 -1.59 19.75 -2.53
N PHE A 244 -0.56 18.91 -2.60
CA PHE A 244 -0.40 17.76 -1.72
C PHE A 244 0.87 17.85 -0.88
N THR A 245 0.86 17.23 0.29
CA THR A 245 2.03 17.02 1.13
C THR A 245 2.34 15.52 1.19
N ASP A 246 3.58 15.15 0.90
CA ASP A 246 4.08 13.78 1.09
C ASP A 246 4.36 13.55 2.58
N VAL A 247 3.41 12.97 3.30
CA VAL A 247 3.51 12.70 4.73
C VAL A 247 4.47 11.54 5.01
N SER A 248 4.77 10.71 4.01
CA SER A 248 5.72 9.59 4.09
C SER A 248 7.17 9.99 3.82
N ALA A 249 7.44 11.24 3.41
CA ALA A 249 8.78 11.69 2.98
C ALA A 249 9.90 11.46 4.02
N LYS A 250 9.56 11.41 5.30
CA LYS A 250 10.49 11.18 6.41
C LYS A 250 10.18 9.91 7.20
N ALA A 251 9.30 9.06 6.68
CA ALA A 251 8.91 7.82 7.34
C ALA A 251 10.11 6.86 7.47
N VAL A 252 10.32 6.35 8.66
CA VAL A 252 11.35 5.35 8.99
C VAL A 252 10.72 4.27 9.85
N GLY A 253 11.37 3.11 9.91
CA GLY A 253 10.99 2.03 10.80
C GLY A 253 11.68 2.12 12.17
N GLN A 254 11.28 1.26 13.08
CA GLN A 254 11.82 1.16 14.45
C GLN A 254 12.90 0.06 14.55
N ASN A 255 12.87 -0.93 13.66
CA ASN A 255 13.74 -2.11 13.65
C ASN A 255 14.86 -2.06 12.60
N GLY A 256 15.21 -0.84 12.16
CA GLY A 256 16.37 -0.60 11.28
C GLY A 256 16.03 -0.30 9.83
N ALA A 257 14.77 -0.36 9.41
CA ALA A 257 14.36 0.12 8.10
C ALA A 257 14.40 1.65 8.05
N ARG A 258 14.95 2.19 6.96
CA ARG A 258 15.04 3.65 6.74
C ARG A 258 14.15 4.15 5.61
N ALA A 259 13.48 3.22 4.92
CA ALA A 259 12.54 3.46 3.84
C ALA A 259 11.78 2.16 3.54
N THR A 260 10.89 2.16 2.54
CA THR A 260 10.05 1.00 2.20
C THR A 260 10.77 -0.08 1.40
N TYR A 261 11.83 0.24 0.69
CA TYR A 261 12.54 -0.66 -0.22
C TYR A 261 14.06 -0.60 -0.01
N LYS A 262 14.76 -1.75 -0.13
CA LYS A 262 16.23 -1.77 -0.07
C LYS A 262 16.82 -2.40 -1.33
N TYR A 263 17.73 -1.68 -1.98
CA TYR A 263 18.43 -2.14 -3.18
C TYR A 263 19.92 -1.89 -3.09
N ARG A 264 20.73 -2.94 -3.25
CA ARG A 264 22.20 -2.90 -3.18
C ARG A 264 22.73 -2.19 -1.93
N GLY A 265 22.11 -2.45 -0.77
CA GLY A 265 22.48 -1.86 0.52
C GLY A 265 21.88 -0.48 0.80
N GLU A 266 21.27 0.17 -0.17
CA GLU A 266 20.67 1.48 -0.01
C GLU A 266 19.15 1.38 0.20
N TRP A 267 18.66 2.03 1.27
CA TRP A 267 17.24 2.20 1.51
C TRP A 267 16.66 3.27 0.60
N ARG A 268 15.47 3.04 0.07
CA ARG A 268 14.80 3.90 -0.91
C ARG A 268 13.31 4.00 -0.63
N SER A 269 12.78 5.22 -0.54
CA SER A 269 11.33 5.45 -0.43
C SER A 269 10.75 5.48 -1.84
N LEU A 270 10.12 4.39 -2.24
CA LEU A 270 9.43 4.26 -3.53
C LEU A 270 7.91 4.34 -3.36
N ASP A 271 7.42 3.97 -2.18
CA ASP A 271 6.03 4.08 -1.79
C ASP A 271 5.78 5.44 -1.13
N HIS A 272 4.64 6.05 -1.42
CA HIS A 272 4.27 7.36 -0.90
C HIS A 272 2.82 7.38 -0.44
N ILE A 273 2.57 8.21 0.58
CA ILE A 273 1.24 8.66 1.01
C ILE A 273 1.27 10.18 0.97
N LEU A 274 0.49 10.75 0.04
CA LEU A 274 0.36 12.18 -0.14
C LEU A 274 -1.07 12.60 0.20
N VAL A 275 -1.21 13.65 0.98
CA VAL A 275 -2.52 14.14 1.44
C VAL A 275 -2.77 15.56 0.98
N SER A 276 -4.02 15.91 0.67
CA SER A 276 -4.41 17.28 0.35
C SER A 276 -4.17 18.21 1.53
N THR A 277 -4.00 19.50 1.25
CA THR A 277 -3.81 20.54 2.28
C THR A 277 -4.92 20.53 3.32
N SER A 278 -6.17 20.29 2.91
CA SER A 278 -7.34 20.17 3.78
C SER A 278 -7.25 19.03 4.80
N MET A 279 -6.47 17.98 4.49
CA MET A 279 -6.31 16.81 5.34
C MET A 279 -5.08 16.90 6.27
N MET A 280 -4.20 17.89 6.06
CA MET A 280 -2.99 18.05 6.88
C MET A 280 -3.26 18.21 8.38
N PRO A 281 -4.30 18.93 8.83
CA PRO A 281 -4.61 19.03 10.26
C PRO A 281 -4.93 17.69 10.92
N ASP A 282 -5.44 16.73 10.15
CA ASP A 282 -5.85 15.41 10.65
C ASP A 282 -4.66 14.46 10.81
N VAL A 283 -3.53 14.71 10.14
CA VAL A 283 -2.34 13.83 10.16
C VAL A 283 -1.72 13.78 11.57
N ARG A 284 -1.55 12.59 12.11
CA ARG A 284 -0.89 12.36 13.42
C ARG A 284 0.48 11.74 13.26
N SER A 285 0.60 10.70 12.44
CA SER A 285 1.86 10.01 12.21
C SER A 285 1.96 9.43 10.81
N CYS A 286 3.18 9.18 10.35
CA CYS A 286 3.45 8.29 9.22
C CYS A 286 4.78 7.58 9.45
N ARG A 287 4.78 6.24 9.36
CA ARG A 287 5.96 5.40 9.61
C ARG A 287 6.09 4.28 8.57
N VAL A 288 7.30 3.77 8.42
CA VAL A 288 7.53 2.47 7.79
C VAL A 288 7.25 1.40 8.83
N HIS A 289 6.37 0.46 8.52
CA HIS A 289 6.12 -0.67 9.40
C HIS A 289 7.13 -1.77 9.12
N ASP A 290 8.09 -1.91 10.02
CA ASP A 290 9.22 -2.83 9.90
C ASP A 290 9.25 -3.84 11.06
N ALA A 291 8.10 -4.44 11.39
CA ALA A 291 8.03 -5.51 12.38
C ALA A 291 9.11 -6.57 12.10
N ARG A 292 9.76 -7.09 13.15
CA ARG A 292 10.94 -7.96 13.02
C ARG A 292 10.74 -9.15 12.06
N PHE A 293 9.54 -9.74 12.03
CA PHE A 293 9.25 -10.86 11.13
C PHE A 293 9.21 -10.48 9.63
N LEU A 294 9.05 -9.17 9.31
CA LEU A 294 9.12 -8.63 7.95
C LEU A 294 10.56 -8.41 7.47
N LEU A 295 11.54 -8.57 8.35
CA LEU A 295 12.94 -8.30 8.09
C LEU A 295 13.78 -9.57 8.10
N VAL A 296 14.89 -9.51 7.39
CA VAL A 296 16.00 -10.46 7.48
C VAL A 296 17.30 -9.69 7.49
N GLU A 297 18.37 -10.31 8.01
CA GLU A 297 19.71 -9.76 7.92
C GLU A 297 20.16 -9.63 6.45
N ASP A 298 20.79 -8.51 6.13
CA ASP A 298 21.45 -8.30 4.84
C ASP A 298 22.92 -8.68 4.94
N GLU A 299 23.19 -9.96 4.74
CA GLU A 299 24.54 -10.54 4.85
C GLU A 299 25.56 -9.87 3.92
N LYS A 300 25.11 -9.28 2.81
CA LYS A 300 25.99 -8.69 1.80
C LYS A 300 26.35 -7.24 2.08
N TYR A 301 25.38 -6.45 2.53
CA TYR A 301 25.53 -5.00 2.68
C TYR A 301 25.38 -4.53 4.12
N GLY A 302 25.09 -5.45 5.03
CA GLY A 302 24.91 -5.18 6.44
C GLY A 302 23.53 -4.61 6.82
N GLY A 303 23.21 -4.71 8.12
CA GLY A 303 21.92 -4.33 8.66
C GLY A 303 20.79 -5.25 8.20
N VAL A 304 19.59 -4.70 8.14
CA VAL A 304 18.38 -5.46 7.78
C VAL A 304 17.88 -5.10 6.37
N GLN A 305 17.08 -6.00 5.80
CA GLN A 305 16.36 -5.81 4.53
C GLN A 305 14.97 -6.44 4.60
N PRO A 306 14.02 -6.03 3.73
CA PRO A 306 12.73 -6.68 3.66
C PRO A 306 12.86 -8.18 3.37
N ARG A 307 12.07 -8.99 4.07
CA ARG A 307 11.99 -10.43 3.86
C ARG A 307 11.13 -10.73 2.63
N ARG A 308 11.74 -10.58 1.45
CA ARG A 308 11.08 -10.77 0.16
C ARG A 308 10.69 -12.23 -0.09
N ASN A 309 9.66 -12.39 -0.92
CA ASN A 309 9.15 -13.72 -1.26
C ASN A 309 10.09 -14.50 -2.19
N TYR A 310 10.72 -13.81 -3.14
CA TYR A 310 11.69 -14.39 -4.08
C TYR A 310 13.02 -13.64 -4.12
N LEU A 311 14.10 -14.37 -4.38
CA LEU A 311 15.40 -13.81 -4.75
C LEU A 311 15.83 -14.45 -6.08
N GLY A 312 15.64 -13.73 -7.19
CA GLY A 312 15.62 -14.32 -8.52
C GLY A 312 14.54 -15.43 -8.56
N PRO A 313 14.79 -16.59 -9.16
CA PRO A 313 13.80 -17.66 -9.21
C PRO A 313 13.67 -18.45 -7.89
N ARG A 314 14.51 -18.17 -6.90
CA ARG A 314 14.54 -18.92 -5.63
C ARG A 314 13.48 -18.42 -4.66
N TRP A 315 12.52 -19.27 -4.32
CA TRP A 315 11.55 -19.01 -3.28
C TRP A 315 12.19 -18.90 -1.89
N ARG A 316 11.86 -17.85 -1.15
CA ARG A 316 12.40 -17.53 0.18
C ARG A 316 11.35 -17.58 1.27
N ASP A 317 10.10 -17.87 0.93
CA ASP A 317 8.98 -17.89 1.88
C ASP A 317 8.88 -16.57 2.68
N GLY A 318 9.00 -15.45 1.97
CA GLY A 318 8.97 -14.11 2.56
C GLY A 318 7.60 -13.45 2.52
N PHE A 319 7.59 -12.17 2.77
CA PHE A 319 6.40 -11.31 2.82
C PHE A 319 6.30 -10.42 1.58
N SER A 320 7.23 -9.48 1.44
CA SER A 320 7.38 -8.62 0.26
C SER A 320 8.80 -8.04 0.22
N ASP A 321 9.22 -7.55 -0.93
CA ASP A 321 10.43 -6.74 -1.09
C ASP A 321 10.20 -5.26 -0.73
N HIS A 322 8.95 -4.88 -0.46
CA HIS A 322 8.56 -3.61 0.14
C HIS A 322 8.07 -3.78 1.57
N LEU A 323 8.28 -2.76 2.40
CA LEU A 323 7.68 -2.63 3.73
C LEU A 323 6.47 -1.69 3.65
N PRO A 324 5.40 -1.96 4.43
CA PRO A 324 4.25 -1.07 4.44
C PRO A 324 4.56 0.33 4.96
N LEU A 325 3.89 1.34 4.42
CA LEU A 325 3.70 2.64 5.07
C LEU A 325 2.40 2.64 5.87
N VAL A 326 2.45 3.16 7.07
CA VAL A 326 1.28 3.31 7.94
C VAL A 326 1.15 4.77 8.31
N ALA A 327 0.03 5.38 7.96
CA ALA A 327 -0.34 6.74 8.35
C ALA A 327 -1.57 6.71 9.27
N GLU A 328 -1.55 7.53 10.31
CA GLU A 328 -2.65 7.68 11.26
C GLU A 328 -3.23 9.08 11.17
N PHE A 329 -4.55 9.16 11.13
CA PHE A 329 -5.31 10.40 11.04
C PHE A 329 -6.27 10.49 12.22
N ALA A 330 -6.32 11.64 12.89
CA ALA A 330 -7.37 11.92 13.85
C ALA A 330 -8.53 12.58 13.10
N LEU A 331 -9.60 11.85 12.96
CA LEU A 331 -10.83 12.36 12.36
C LEU A 331 -11.71 12.84 13.51
N ASP A 332 -11.90 14.15 13.62
CA ASP A 332 -12.79 14.73 14.60
C ASP A 332 -14.24 14.40 14.21
N GLU A 333 -15.07 14.02 15.20
CA GLU A 333 -16.53 13.86 15.06
C GLU A 333 -17.23 15.20 14.96
#